data_6affc41227ca5c158edbbf666064b1d2
#
_entry.id   6affc41227ca5c158edbbf666064b1d2
#
_cell.length_a   1.000
_cell.length_b   1.000
_cell.length_c   1.000
_cell.angle_alpha   90.00
_cell.angle_beta   90.00
_cell.angle_gamma   90.00
#
_symmetry.space_group_name_H-M   'P 1'
#
loop_
_entity.id
_entity.type
_entity.pdbx_description
1 polymer ?
#
loop_
_entity_poly.entity_id
_entity_poly.type
_entity_poly.pdbx_seq_one_letter_code
_entity_poly.pdbx_strand_id
1 'polypeptide(L)'
;SSDVCSSDLVEGNALTVVAPAKANSYAETEGVIALIGMAGNFSCMAELQVSAADTHSYTVTFEGSDWAKWVACNYDPEKYSTTQLGSPDDYVWVDETTQLTTGRPTGFINGWGYPWFVCSYNSNSLDQGKYGGYLYDLYVYNPDGTEDSMTGGGCNGSDNFLTTFGYLDLDFPYGDGRPILKFADGKARTVKSIHVNSTCYFYSVAMSGNGLSPALTKDVTYYATGYDADDKEIKTITMTFATPEAVTKEWTKWDLSELGEIVSLRLNQAGGADNGYGYSLPAYYAVDDITVEW
;
A
#
# COMPACT_ATOMS: atom_id res chain seq x y z
N SER A 1 35.67 -10.57 -21.51
CA SER A 1 35.02 -11.63 -22.30
C SER A 1 34.00 -12.29 -21.39
N SER A 2 32.82 -11.77 -21.42
CA SER A 2 31.67 -12.37 -20.74
C SER A 2 31.08 -13.41 -21.66
N ASP A 3 31.09 -14.66 -21.23
CA ASP A 3 30.40 -15.73 -21.93
C ASP A 3 28.91 -15.44 -21.97
N VAL A 4 28.47 -15.10 -23.14
CA VAL A 4 27.08 -14.81 -23.43
C VAL A 4 26.31 -16.11 -23.52
N CYS A 5 25.25 -16.24 -22.76
CA CYS A 5 24.11 -17.14 -22.92
C CYS A 5 24.36 -18.51 -23.55
N SER A 6 24.37 -19.54 -22.73
CA SER A 6 24.56 -20.93 -23.18
C SER A 6 23.31 -21.61 -23.76
N SER A 7 22.25 -20.87 -24.08
CA SER A 7 21.03 -21.45 -24.66
C SER A 7 20.23 -20.46 -25.48
N ASP A 8 20.72 -20.21 -26.70
CA ASP A 8 19.93 -19.58 -27.73
C ASP A 8 19.13 -20.66 -28.46
N LEU A 9 17.83 -20.65 -28.35
CA LEU A 9 16.94 -21.57 -29.06
C LEU A 9 16.29 -20.81 -30.20
N VAL A 10 16.51 -21.24 -31.43
CA VAL A 10 15.74 -20.73 -32.59
C VAL A 10 14.70 -21.76 -32.94
N GLU A 11 13.43 -21.43 -32.69
CA GLU A 11 12.29 -22.25 -33.08
C GLU A 11 11.49 -21.52 -34.16
N GLY A 12 11.50 -22.03 -35.36
CA GLY A 12 10.88 -21.39 -36.52
C GLY A 12 11.54 -20.05 -36.87
N ASN A 13 10.80 -18.96 -36.85
CA ASN A 13 11.25 -17.58 -37.12
C ASN A 13 11.48 -16.74 -35.86
N ALA A 14 11.48 -17.36 -34.67
CA ALA A 14 11.65 -16.68 -33.40
C ALA A 14 13.01 -17.00 -32.78
N LEU A 15 13.73 -15.98 -32.35
CA LEU A 15 14.95 -16.10 -31.53
C LEU A 15 14.54 -15.76 -30.08
N THR A 16 14.71 -16.73 -29.18
CA THR A 16 14.54 -16.50 -27.74
C THR A 16 15.92 -16.32 -27.11
N VAL A 17 16.16 -15.18 -26.51
CA VAL A 17 17.39 -14.88 -25.76
C VAL A 17 17.02 -14.84 -24.27
N VAL A 18 17.70 -15.70 -23.50
CA VAL A 18 17.57 -15.72 -22.04
C VAL A 18 18.75 -14.97 -21.43
N ALA A 19 18.50 -13.80 -20.89
CA ALA A 19 19.51 -13.05 -20.15
C ALA A 19 19.70 -13.66 -18.76
N PRO A 20 20.96 -13.81 -18.27
CA PRO A 20 21.18 -14.19 -16.87
C PRO A 20 20.67 -13.10 -15.92
N ALA A 21 20.27 -13.51 -14.71
CA ALA A 21 19.89 -12.56 -13.68
C ALA A 21 21.07 -11.60 -13.39
N LYS A 22 20.78 -10.30 -13.26
CA LYS A 22 21.79 -9.29 -12.95
C LYS A 22 22.48 -9.59 -11.62
N ALA A 23 23.79 -9.40 -11.59
CA ALA A 23 24.59 -9.59 -10.38
C ALA A 23 24.32 -8.50 -9.31
N ASN A 24 23.85 -7.32 -9.72
CA ASN A 24 23.36 -6.24 -8.84
C ASN A 24 22.44 -5.29 -9.62
N SER A 25 21.61 -4.55 -8.91
CA SER A 25 20.59 -3.66 -9.46
C SER A 25 21.11 -2.38 -10.14
N TYR A 26 22.41 -2.12 -10.07
CA TYR A 26 23.04 -0.89 -10.60
C TYR A 26 23.84 -1.10 -11.88
N ALA A 27 23.96 -2.33 -12.36
CA ALA A 27 24.68 -2.61 -13.59
C ALA A 27 23.74 -2.47 -14.79
N GLU A 28 23.90 -1.42 -15.57
CA GLU A 28 23.37 -1.41 -16.93
C GLU A 28 24.04 -2.54 -17.69
N THR A 29 23.24 -3.45 -18.24
CA THR A 29 23.73 -4.51 -19.07
C THR A 29 23.34 -4.18 -20.50
N GLU A 30 24.25 -3.58 -21.23
CA GLU A 30 24.13 -3.47 -22.68
C GLU A 30 24.72 -4.71 -23.33
N GLY A 31 24.03 -5.23 -24.30
CA GLY A 31 24.49 -6.38 -25.10
C GLY A 31 24.26 -6.15 -26.57
N VAL A 32 25.09 -6.77 -27.40
CA VAL A 32 24.89 -6.80 -28.84
C VAL A 32 24.61 -8.25 -29.23
N ILE A 33 23.48 -8.48 -29.88
CA ILE A 33 23.16 -9.77 -30.50
C ILE A 33 23.57 -9.67 -31.96
N ALA A 34 24.57 -10.41 -32.33
CA ALA A 34 24.99 -10.55 -33.76
C ALA A 34 24.21 -11.70 -34.39
N LEU A 35 23.34 -11.40 -35.34
CA LEU A 35 22.66 -12.38 -36.18
C LEU A 35 23.49 -12.62 -37.44
N ILE A 36 24.00 -13.82 -37.62
CA ILE A 36 24.78 -14.21 -38.79
C ILE A 36 23.95 -15.17 -39.64
N GLY A 37 23.49 -14.67 -40.79
CA GLY A 37 22.85 -15.50 -41.79
C GLY A 37 23.88 -16.04 -42.77
N MET A 38 23.85 -17.33 -43.05
CA MET A 38 24.73 -17.99 -44.03
C MET A 38 23.91 -18.68 -45.15
N ALA A 39 24.23 -18.37 -46.38
CA ALA A 39 23.64 -19.03 -47.53
C ALA A 39 24.77 -19.41 -48.50
N GLY A 40 25.23 -20.65 -48.47
CA GLY A 40 26.39 -21.10 -49.22
C GLY A 40 27.66 -20.35 -48.79
N ASN A 41 28.32 -19.67 -49.74
CA ASN A 41 29.51 -18.86 -49.49
C ASN A 41 29.22 -17.39 -49.13
N PHE A 42 27.95 -17.03 -48.97
CA PHE A 42 27.53 -15.69 -48.61
C PHE A 42 27.15 -15.66 -47.14
N SER A 43 27.63 -14.65 -46.43
CA SER A 43 27.19 -14.35 -45.03
C SER A 43 26.70 -12.93 -44.96
N CYS A 44 25.64 -12.73 -44.19
CA CYS A 44 25.21 -11.41 -43.77
C CYS A 44 25.17 -11.36 -42.22
N MET A 45 25.45 -10.20 -41.69
CA MET A 45 25.43 -9.96 -40.25
C MET A 45 24.50 -8.78 -39.98
N ALA A 46 23.64 -8.92 -38.98
CA ALA A 46 22.88 -7.84 -38.39
C ALA A 46 23.15 -7.75 -36.89
N GLU A 47 23.35 -6.57 -36.38
CA GLU A 47 23.56 -6.33 -34.96
C GLU A 47 22.27 -5.74 -34.35
N LEU A 48 21.79 -6.34 -33.28
CA LEU A 48 20.73 -5.83 -32.47
C LEU A 48 21.27 -5.35 -31.12
N GLN A 49 21.16 -4.08 -30.87
CA GLN A 49 21.47 -3.53 -29.54
C GLN A 49 20.34 -3.91 -28.59
N VAL A 50 20.68 -4.55 -27.49
CA VAL A 50 19.72 -4.89 -26.42
C VAL A 50 20.21 -4.30 -25.13
N SER A 51 19.32 -3.61 -24.43
CA SER A 51 19.56 -3.18 -23.06
C SER A 51 18.59 -3.88 -22.15
N ALA A 52 19.06 -4.39 -21.02
CA ALA A 52 18.16 -4.83 -19.97
C ALA A 52 17.60 -3.59 -19.27
N ALA A 53 16.29 -3.47 -19.24
CA ALA A 53 15.67 -2.47 -18.38
C ALA A 53 15.98 -2.78 -16.92
N ASP A 54 16.50 -1.80 -16.18
CA ASP A 54 16.67 -1.92 -14.75
C ASP A 54 15.31 -1.81 -14.11
N THR A 55 14.78 -2.92 -13.58
CA THR A 55 13.65 -2.88 -12.70
C THR A 55 14.18 -2.82 -11.29
N HIS A 56 14.02 -1.68 -10.65
CA HIS A 56 14.29 -1.51 -9.23
C HIS A 56 13.07 -1.97 -8.45
N SER A 57 13.30 -2.74 -7.39
CA SER A 57 12.25 -3.15 -6.46
C SER A 57 12.68 -2.86 -5.04
N TYR A 58 11.82 -2.21 -4.29
CA TYR A 58 12.07 -1.86 -2.89
C TYR A 58 10.80 -2.01 -2.07
N THR A 59 10.93 -2.53 -0.85
CA THR A 59 9.82 -2.62 0.10
C THR A 59 10.00 -1.58 1.19
N VAL A 60 9.05 -0.67 1.28
CA VAL A 60 8.98 0.33 2.35
C VAL A 60 8.39 -0.32 3.58
N THR A 61 9.19 -0.46 4.63
CA THR A 61 8.82 -1.15 5.89
C THR A 61 8.59 -0.18 7.05
N PHE A 62 8.80 1.11 6.86
CA PHE A 62 8.67 2.18 7.86
C PHE A 62 9.58 2.01 9.09
N GLU A 63 10.63 1.20 8.97
CA GLU A 63 11.58 0.90 10.03
C GLU A 63 12.86 1.73 9.92
N GLY A 64 13.58 1.81 11.06
CA GLY A 64 14.89 2.45 11.14
C GLY A 64 14.86 3.92 11.55
N SER A 65 16.06 4.52 11.58
CA SER A 65 16.28 5.87 12.12
C SER A 65 15.54 6.96 11.34
N ASP A 66 15.37 6.77 10.04
CA ASP A 66 14.76 7.78 9.16
C ASP A 66 13.25 7.91 9.40
N TRP A 67 12.64 6.85 9.89
CA TRP A 67 11.23 6.79 10.23
C TRP A 67 10.93 7.14 11.69
N ALA A 68 11.90 7.06 12.58
CA ALA A 68 11.70 7.28 14.03
C ALA A 68 11.04 8.63 14.36
N LYS A 69 11.37 9.69 13.63
CA LYS A 69 10.77 11.03 13.83
C LYS A 69 9.28 11.08 13.50
N TRP A 70 8.83 10.23 12.57
CA TRP A 70 7.43 10.16 12.13
C TRP A 70 6.60 9.33 13.10
N VAL A 71 7.17 8.23 13.64
CA VAL A 71 6.54 7.40 14.68
C VAL A 71 6.25 8.22 15.93
N ALA A 72 7.16 9.13 16.30
CA ALA A 72 6.97 10.00 17.46
C ALA A 72 5.78 10.97 17.34
N CYS A 73 5.25 11.16 16.14
CA CYS A 73 4.01 11.91 15.92
C CYS A 73 2.78 11.13 16.39
N ASN A 74 2.94 9.85 16.70
CA ASN A 74 1.83 8.97 16.98
C ASN A 74 1.60 8.85 18.48
N TYR A 75 0.41 9.07 18.85
CA TYR A 75 -0.34 8.45 19.91
C TYR A 75 0.21 8.54 21.30
N ASP A 76 0.43 9.73 21.76
CA ASP A 76 0.22 10.01 23.17
C ASP A 76 -1.29 10.32 23.31
N PRO A 77 -2.12 9.43 23.85
CA PRO A 77 -3.57 9.69 24.00
C PRO A 77 -3.85 10.90 24.89
N GLU A 78 -2.92 11.28 25.78
CA GLU A 78 -3.01 12.49 26.57
C GLU A 78 -2.72 13.74 25.73
N LYS A 79 -1.87 13.60 24.72
CA LYS A 79 -1.38 14.69 23.88
C LYS A 79 -2.21 14.90 22.62
N TYR A 80 -2.82 13.85 22.08
CA TYR A 80 -3.55 13.86 20.81
C TYR A 80 -5.03 13.56 21.02
N SER A 81 -5.75 14.49 21.64
CA SER A 81 -7.20 14.53 21.47
C SER A 81 -7.50 14.96 20.01
N THR A 82 -8.66 14.60 19.51
CA THR A 82 -9.13 14.90 18.13
C THR A 82 -8.98 16.34 17.66
N THR A 83 -8.80 17.26 18.61
CA THR A 83 -8.57 18.68 18.37
C THR A 83 -7.10 19.07 18.28
N GLN A 84 -6.16 18.13 18.48
CA GLN A 84 -4.74 18.42 18.63
C GLN A 84 -3.85 17.66 17.63
N LEU A 85 -4.41 17.07 16.59
CA LEU A 85 -3.62 16.44 15.50
C LEU A 85 -2.78 17.44 14.69
N GLY A 86 -2.50 18.62 15.19
CA GLY A 86 -1.66 19.59 14.50
C GLY A 86 -2.15 19.94 13.10
N SER A 87 -1.30 20.55 12.30
CA SER A 87 -1.56 20.69 10.86
C SER A 87 -1.36 19.32 10.18
N PRO A 88 -2.24 18.87 9.28
CA PRO A 88 -1.99 17.69 8.46
C PRO A 88 -0.66 17.73 7.71
N ASP A 89 -0.13 18.90 7.44
CA ASP A 89 1.16 19.09 6.80
C ASP A 89 2.34 18.69 7.69
N ASP A 90 2.13 18.59 9.00
CA ASP A 90 3.15 18.15 9.97
C ASP A 90 3.43 16.64 9.88
N TYR A 91 2.62 15.89 9.14
CA TYR A 91 2.71 14.42 9.01
C TYR A 91 3.09 13.97 7.60
N VAL A 92 3.50 14.87 6.73
CA VAL A 92 3.90 14.53 5.36
C VAL A 92 5.30 13.94 5.37
N TRP A 93 5.39 12.63 5.28
CA TRP A 93 6.63 11.88 5.11
C TRP A 93 6.86 11.56 3.62
N VAL A 94 8.11 11.34 3.26
CA VAL A 94 8.53 10.87 1.94
C VAL A 94 9.56 9.78 2.13
N ASP A 95 9.38 8.63 1.48
CA ASP A 95 10.43 7.62 1.33
C ASP A 95 11.39 8.07 0.23
N GLU A 96 12.67 8.27 0.58
CA GLU A 96 13.66 8.81 -0.36
C GLU A 96 13.98 7.84 -1.51
N THR A 97 13.83 6.54 -1.29
CA THR A 97 14.14 5.50 -2.27
C THR A 97 13.05 5.39 -3.34
N THR A 98 11.82 5.21 -2.92
CA THR A 98 10.69 5.00 -3.84
C THR A 98 9.95 6.27 -4.20
N GLN A 99 10.23 7.39 -3.52
CA GLN A 99 9.45 8.63 -3.57
C GLN A 99 7.99 8.47 -3.12
N LEU A 100 7.65 7.33 -2.48
CA LEU A 100 6.33 7.13 -1.91
C LEU A 100 6.09 8.15 -0.80
N THR A 101 4.91 8.73 -0.78
CA THR A 101 4.51 9.73 0.22
C THR A 101 3.03 9.64 0.52
N THR A 102 2.64 10.15 1.68
CA THR A 102 1.24 10.33 2.00
C THR A 102 0.62 11.41 1.15
N GLY A 103 -0.51 11.10 0.53
CA GLY A 103 -1.40 12.11 -0.02
C GLY A 103 -2.39 12.57 1.05
N ARG A 104 -2.98 13.72 0.81
CA ARG A 104 -4.05 14.24 1.64
C ARG A 104 -5.36 14.15 0.88
N PRO A 105 -6.37 13.43 1.38
CA PRO A 105 -7.70 13.43 0.78
C PRO A 105 -8.27 14.84 0.73
N THR A 106 -8.98 15.18 -0.34
CA THR A 106 -9.44 16.56 -0.61
C THR A 106 -10.74 16.94 0.10
N GLY A 107 -11.36 16.01 0.80
CA GLY A 107 -12.61 16.32 1.46
C GLY A 107 -12.99 15.29 2.50
N PHE A 108 -12.76 15.61 3.70
CA PHE A 108 -13.47 15.05 4.82
C PHE A 108 -14.24 16.19 5.49
N ILE A 109 -15.20 15.87 6.38
CA ILE A 109 -16.04 16.87 7.08
C ILE A 109 -15.21 18.12 7.44
N ASN A 110 -15.56 19.27 6.90
CA ASN A 110 -14.88 20.55 7.04
C ASN A 110 -13.53 20.69 6.29
N GLY A 111 -13.29 19.94 5.24
CA GLY A 111 -12.06 20.06 4.44
C GLY A 111 -10.82 19.35 5.06
N TRP A 112 -11.02 18.51 6.04
CA TRP A 112 -9.97 17.75 6.71
C TRP A 112 -9.86 16.37 6.07
N GLY A 113 -8.87 16.17 5.22
CA GLY A 113 -8.38 14.84 4.86
C GLY A 113 -7.24 14.45 5.80
N TYR A 114 -7.18 13.20 6.20
CA TYR A 114 -6.11 12.71 7.05
C TYR A 114 -5.04 12.03 6.20
N PRO A 115 -3.76 12.38 6.42
CA PRO A 115 -2.66 11.68 5.80
C PRO A 115 -2.55 10.26 6.37
N TRP A 116 -1.73 9.44 5.72
CA TRP A 116 -1.26 8.20 6.31
C TRP A 116 -0.23 8.52 7.40
N PHE A 117 -0.46 8.00 8.59
CA PHE A 117 0.43 8.15 9.73
C PHE A 117 1.33 6.92 9.86
N VAL A 118 2.60 7.13 10.18
CA VAL A 118 3.47 6.05 10.68
C VAL A 118 3.10 5.79 12.13
N CYS A 119 2.69 4.59 12.45
CA CYS A 119 2.25 4.15 13.78
C CYS A 119 3.04 2.94 14.23
N SER A 120 3.21 2.77 15.53
CA SER A 120 3.78 1.57 16.14
C SER A 120 2.85 0.93 17.17
N TYR A 121 1.74 1.58 17.48
CA TYR A 121 0.85 1.08 18.52
C TYR A 121 -0.03 -0.06 18.01
N ASN A 122 -0.07 -1.12 18.80
CA ASN A 122 -0.96 -2.26 18.62
C ASN A 122 -1.62 -2.66 19.93
N SER A 123 -2.73 -3.35 19.84
CA SER A 123 -3.48 -3.80 21.01
C SER A 123 -4.29 -5.04 20.70
N ASN A 124 -4.47 -5.89 21.70
CA ASN A 124 -5.45 -6.98 21.67
C ASN A 124 -6.79 -6.57 22.27
N SER A 125 -6.95 -5.32 22.71
CA SER A 125 -8.19 -4.83 23.33
C SER A 125 -9.29 -4.60 22.31
N LEU A 126 -10.52 -4.95 22.69
CA LEU A 126 -11.75 -4.67 21.96
C LEU A 126 -12.56 -3.52 22.60
N ASP A 127 -11.99 -2.84 23.58
CA ASP A 127 -12.65 -1.73 24.28
C ASP A 127 -12.67 -0.46 23.41
N GLN A 128 -13.78 -0.20 22.77
CA GLN A 128 -14.00 0.96 21.90
C GLN A 128 -13.98 2.30 22.65
N GLY A 129 -14.13 2.27 23.96
CA GLY A 129 -14.17 3.48 24.81
C GLY A 129 -12.87 3.80 25.51
N LYS A 130 -11.82 2.96 25.37
CA LYS A 130 -10.65 2.97 26.19
C LYS A 130 -9.94 4.32 26.30
N TYR A 131 -9.85 5.07 25.19
CA TYR A 131 -9.18 6.37 25.14
C TYR A 131 -10.07 7.54 24.74
N GLY A 132 -11.35 7.31 24.62
CA GLY A 132 -12.32 8.37 24.38
C GLY A 132 -12.15 9.11 23.07
N GLY A 133 -11.57 8.49 22.06
CA GLY A 133 -11.38 9.15 20.77
C GLY A 133 -10.54 8.40 19.74
N TYR A 134 -10.46 9.00 18.60
CA TYR A 134 -9.98 8.50 17.32
C TYR A 134 -8.58 7.88 17.29
N LEU A 135 -7.73 8.07 18.27
CA LEU A 135 -6.33 7.65 18.19
C LEU A 135 -6.18 6.16 18.49
N TYR A 136 -6.85 5.68 19.53
CA TYR A 136 -6.95 4.25 19.82
C TYR A 136 -7.56 3.49 18.64
N ASP A 137 -8.46 4.15 17.92
CA ASP A 137 -9.13 3.60 16.77
C ASP A 137 -8.17 3.23 15.64
N LEU A 138 -7.01 3.89 15.57
CA LEU A 138 -5.98 3.68 14.55
C LEU A 138 -4.91 2.65 14.93
N TYR A 139 -4.90 2.13 16.16
CA TYR A 139 -4.01 1.03 16.53
C TYR A 139 -4.30 -0.20 15.68
N VAL A 140 -3.28 -0.93 15.27
CA VAL A 140 -3.51 -2.21 14.60
C VAL A 140 -3.95 -3.25 15.63
N TYR A 141 -4.92 -4.07 15.26
CA TYR A 141 -5.34 -5.18 16.10
C TYR A 141 -4.29 -6.31 16.04
N ASN A 142 -3.80 -6.71 17.20
CA ASN A 142 -2.82 -7.77 17.36
C ASN A 142 -3.31 -8.77 18.42
N PRO A 143 -3.93 -9.90 18.02
CA PRO A 143 -4.51 -10.86 18.95
C PRO A 143 -3.49 -11.53 19.88
N ASP A 144 -2.24 -11.66 19.42
CA ASP A 144 -1.13 -12.28 20.16
C ASP A 144 -0.33 -11.26 20.97
N GLY A 145 -0.65 -9.97 20.82
CA GLY A 145 -0.02 -8.88 21.53
C GLY A 145 -0.53 -8.71 22.96
N THR A 146 -0.07 -7.64 23.56
CA THR A 146 -0.59 -7.15 24.84
C THR A 146 -1.52 -5.98 24.61
N GLU A 147 -2.19 -5.57 25.66
CA GLU A 147 -2.94 -4.32 25.64
C GLU A 147 -1.93 -3.15 25.56
N ASP A 148 -2.03 -2.34 24.51
CA ASP A 148 -1.19 -1.15 24.26
C ASP A 148 0.32 -1.40 24.22
N SER A 149 0.76 -2.12 23.23
CA SER A 149 2.18 -2.27 22.91
C SER A 149 2.62 -1.28 21.83
N MET A 150 3.88 -0.86 21.88
CA MET A 150 4.55 -0.08 20.83
C MET A 150 5.55 -0.93 20.03
N THR A 151 5.53 -2.23 20.19
CA THR A 151 6.47 -3.15 19.54
C THR A 151 5.73 -4.34 18.96
N GLY A 152 6.23 -4.85 17.84
CA GLY A 152 5.74 -6.08 17.22
C GLY A 152 4.34 -5.98 16.61
N GLY A 153 3.83 -4.77 16.37
CA GLY A 153 2.51 -4.57 15.73
C GLY A 153 2.54 -4.59 14.22
N GLY A 154 3.70 -4.34 13.61
CA GLY A 154 3.87 -4.34 12.17
C GLY A 154 3.93 -5.73 11.56
N CYS A 155 3.99 -5.80 10.24
CA CYS A 155 4.07 -7.02 9.47
C CYS A 155 5.35 -7.80 9.81
N ASN A 156 5.26 -9.13 9.87
CA ASN A 156 6.40 -10.01 10.19
C ASN A 156 7.10 -9.69 11.53
N GLY A 157 6.40 -9.05 12.47
CA GLY A 157 6.93 -8.69 13.78
C GLY A 157 7.80 -7.43 13.79
N SER A 158 7.73 -6.60 12.74
CA SER A 158 8.23 -5.22 12.74
C SER A 158 7.45 -4.37 13.75
N ASP A 159 7.96 -3.18 14.04
CA ASP A 159 7.31 -2.30 15.02
C ASP A 159 6.34 -1.33 14.34
N ASN A 160 6.72 -0.82 13.16
CA ASN A 160 6.03 0.28 12.50
C ASN A 160 5.14 -0.18 11.33
N PHE A 161 4.14 0.61 11.05
CA PHE A 161 3.22 0.43 9.93
C PHE A 161 2.54 1.77 9.61
N LEU A 162 1.83 1.84 8.49
CA LEU A 162 0.96 2.98 8.18
C LEU A 162 -0.46 2.73 8.68
N THR A 163 -1.07 3.77 9.20
CA THR A 163 -2.48 3.76 9.57
C THR A 163 -3.16 5.07 9.18
N THR A 164 -4.43 5.00 8.88
CA THR A 164 -5.25 6.18 8.62
C THR A 164 -6.73 5.82 8.67
N PHE A 165 -7.55 6.83 8.59
CA PHE A 165 -8.97 6.65 8.31
C PHE A 165 -9.37 7.50 7.13
N GLY A 166 -10.41 7.05 6.44
CA GLY A 166 -10.97 7.75 5.31
C GLY A 166 -12.40 7.34 5.12
N TYR A 167 -13.11 8.11 4.35
CA TYR A 167 -14.49 7.86 4.02
C TYR A 167 -14.75 8.34 2.60
N LEU A 168 -15.41 7.51 1.84
CA LEU A 168 -15.98 7.91 0.56
C LEU A 168 -17.50 7.76 0.62
N ASP A 169 -18.18 8.88 0.58
CA ASP A 169 -19.58 8.92 0.23
C ASP A 169 -19.70 9.66 -1.11
N LEU A 170 -20.09 8.95 -2.15
CA LEU A 170 -20.22 9.49 -3.50
C LEU A 170 -21.28 10.59 -3.61
N ASP A 171 -22.23 10.60 -2.67
CA ASP A 171 -23.30 11.60 -2.60
C ASP A 171 -22.90 12.82 -1.74
N PHE A 172 -21.69 12.79 -1.16
CA PHE A 172 -21.24 13.85 -0.26
C PHE A 172 -20.55 14.98 -1.06
N PRO A 173 -21.00 16.22 -0.98
CA PRO A 173 -20.51 17.30 -1.83
C PRO A 173 -19.13 17.83 -1.44
N TYR A 174 -18.44 17.21 -0.48
CA TYR A 174 -17.19 17.71 0.13
C TYR A 174 -15.92 17.07 -0.40
N GLY A 175 -16.00 16.30 -1.50
CA GLY A 175 -14.85 15.72 -2.18
C GLY A 175 -14.59 14.26 -1.81
N ASP A 176 -13.42 13.78 -2.21
CA ASP A 176 -13.01 12.39 -2.06
C ASP A 176 -12.24 12.19 -0.76
N GLY A 177 -12.84 11.54 0.22
CA GLY A 177 -12.24 11.23 1.53
C GLY A 177 -11.40 9.94 1.55
N ARG A 178 -11.17 9.29 0.41
CA ARG A 178 -10.35 8.07 0.37
C ARG A 178 -8.90 8.35 0.72
N PRO A 179 -8.25 7.51 1.55
CA PRO A 179 -6.82 7.61 1.84
C PRO A 179 -5.97 7.52 0.57
N ILE A 180 -4.99 8.40 0.42
CA ILE A 180 -4.14 8.53 -0.77
C ILE A 180 -2.68 8.27 -0.41
N LEU A 181 -2.04 7.36 -1.14
CA LEU A 181 -0.59 7.25 -1.30
C LEU A 181 -0.22 7.74 -2.69
N LYS A 182 0.90 8.44 -2.84
CA LYS A 182 1.35 8.95 -4.13
C LYS A 182 2.87 8.98 -4.23
N PHE A 183 3.40 9.18 -5.43
CA PHE A 183 4.82 9.39 -5.62
C PHE A 183 5.13 10.90 -5.67
N ALA A 184 6.02 11.35 -4.79
CA ALA A 184 6.32 12.77 -4.58
C ALA A 184 6.89 13.46 -5.82
N ASP A 185 7.63 12.73 -6.65
CA ASP A 185 8.21 13.22 -7.91
C ASP A 185 7.24 13.18 -9.10
N GLY A 186 6.02 12.70 -8.89
CA GLY A 186 4.98 12.61 -9.92
C GLY A 186 5.21 11.56 -11.01
N LYS A 187 6.24 10.70 -10.85
CA LYS A 187 6.51 9.63 -11.82
C LYS A 187 5.65 8.41 -11.52
N ALA A 188 5.23 7.74 -12.58
CA ALA A 188 4.51 6.48 -12.44
C ALA A 188 5.42 5.35 -11.99
N ARG A 189 4.91 4.49 -11.11
CA ARG A 189 5.57 3.27 -10.60
C ARG A 189 4.54 2.18 -10.38
N THR A 190 5.00 0.94 -10.31
CA THR A 190 4.14 -0.19 -10.00
C THR A 190 4.17 -0.48 -8.50
N VAL A 191 3.04 -0.36 -7.82
CA VAL A 191 2.87 -0.91 -6.47
C VAL A 191 2.57 -2.39 -6.62
N LYS A 192 3.54 -3.25 -6.29
CA LYS A 192 3.42 -4.70 -6.47
C LYS A 192 2.54 -5.34 -5.44
N SER A 193 2.70 -4.94 -4.18
CA SER A 193 1.92 -5.49 -3.08
C SER A 193 1.98 -4.58 -1.87
N ILE A 194 0.97 -4.72 -1.03
CA ILE A 194 0.91 -4.18 0.32
C ILE A 194 0.50 -5.29 1.29
N HIS A 195 0.78 -5.14 2.56
CA HIS A 195 0.14 -5.94 3.60
C HIS A 195 -0.93 -5.10 4.27
N VAL A 196 -2.07 -5.70 4.57
CA VAL A 196 -3.21 -5.04 5.23
C VAL A 196 -3.62 -5.79 6.47
N ASN A 197 -4.08 -5.06 7.49
CA ASN A 197 -4.64 -5.62 8.71
C ASN A 197 -5.76 -4.73 9.24
N SER A 198 -6.54 -5.23 10.19
CA SER A 198 -7.58 -4.46 10.87
C SER A 198 -6.98 -3.50 11.88
N THR A 199 -7.52 -2.27 11.92
CA THR A 199 -7.35 -1.45 13.12
C THR A 199 -8.21 -1.99 14.27
N CYS A 200 -7.86 -1.66 15.51
CA CYS A 200 -8.63 -2.08 16.68
C CYS A 200 -10.09 -1.64 16.59
N TYR A 201 -10.33 -0.43 16.11
CA TYR A 201 -11.70 0.09 16.00
C TYR A 201 -12.49 -0.66 14.92
N PHE A 202 -11.92 -0.82 13.73
CA PHE A 202 -12.60 -1.60 12.70
C PHE A 202 -12.93 -3.00 13.20
N TYR A 203 -11.94 -3.70 13.78
CA TYR A 203 -12.11 -5.06 14.26
C TYR A 203 -13.20 -5.16 15.35
N SER A 204 -13.15 -4.29 16.35
CA SER A 204 -14.11 -4.31 17.46
C SER A 204 -15.54 -3.99 17.02
N VAL A 205 -15.72 -3.02 16.11
CA VAL A 205 -17.05 -2.69 15.57
C VAL A 205 -17.56 -3.78 14.63
N ALA A 206 -16.70 -4.34 13.79
CA ALA A 206 -17.06 -5.47 12.93
C ALA A 206 -17.56 -6.68 13.73
N MET A 207 -16.94 -6.95 14.87
CA MET A 207 -17.32 -8.09 15.73
C MET A 207 -18.57 -7.82 16.58
N SER A 208 -18.77 -6.61 17.08
CA SER A 208 -19.73 -6.35 18.16
C SER A 208 -20.74 -5.25 17.83
N GLY A 209 -20.49 -4.47 16.79
CA GLY A 209 -21.23 -3.24 16.53
C GLY A 209 -20.97 -2.17 17.59
N ASN A 210 -21.61 -1.03 17.42
CA ASN A 210 -21.65 0.07 18.38
C ASN A 210 -22.91 0.93 18.15
N GLY A 211 -22.98 2.13 18.76
CA GLY A 211 -24.11 3.03 18.58
C GLY A 211 -24.28 3.61 17.15
N LEU A 212 -23.26 3.45 16.29
CA LEU A 212 -23.24 4.00 14.92
C LEU A 212 -23.40 2.90 13.85
N SER A 213 -22.95 1.69 14.14
CA SER A 213 -22.96 0.57 13.19
C SER A 213 -23.39 -0.74 13.88
N PRO A 214 -24.22 -1.58 13.24
CA PRO A 214 -24.35 -2.97 13.67
C PRO A 214 -23.01 -3.72 13.47
N ALA A 215 -22.90 -4.89 14.09
CA ALA A 215 -21.83 -5.83 13.77
C ALA A 215 -21.90 -6.25 12.29
N LEU A 216 -20.80 -6.83 11.79
CA LEU A 216 -20.69 -7.29 10.42
C LEU A 216 -21.81 -8.27 10.05
N THR A 217 -22.50 -7.99 8.96
CA THR A 217 -23.62 -8.85 8.47
C THR A 217 -23.41 -9.35 7.05
N LYS A 218 -22.42 -8.78 6.34
CA LYS A 218 -22.03 -9.13 4.96
C LYS A 218 -20.53 -9.01 4.83
N ASP A 219 -19.97 -9.50 3.74
CA ASP A 219 -18.55 -9.33 3.45
C ASP A 219 -18.16 -7.84 3.32
N VAL A 220 -16.98 -7.50 3.82
CA VAL A 220 -16.30 -6.25 3.54
C VAL A 220 -15.33 -6.46 2.40
N THR A 221 -15.45 -5.65 1.37
CA THR A 221 -14.53 -5.64 0.23
C THR A 221 -13.66 -4.39 0.32
N TYR A 222 -12.34 -4.58 0.24
CA TYR A 222 -11.37 -3.51 0.03
C TYR A 222 -11.16 -3.28 -1.46
N TYR A 223 -11.02 -2.02 -1.83
CA TYR A 223 -10.77 -1.52 -3.17
C TYR A 223 -9.46 -0.75 -3.17
N ALA A 224 -8.56 -1.12 -4.08
CA ALA A 224 -7.35 -0.37 -4.38
C ALA A 224 -7.48 0.19 -5.80
N THR A 225 -7.50 1.51 -5.93
CA THR A 225 -7.67 2.19 -7.22
C THR A 225 -6.41 2.98 -7.55
N GLY A 226 -5.80 2.66 -8.69
CA GLY A 226 -4.64 3.37 -9.24
C GLY A 226 -5.06 4.52 -10.15
N TYR A 227 -4.32 5.63 -10.07
CA TYR A 227 -4.55 6.85 -10.85
C TYR A 227 -3.30 7.28 -11.59
N ASP A 228 -3.48 7.90 -12.76
CA ASP A 228 -2.43 8.54 -13.55
C ASP A 228 -2.09 9.96 -13.05
N ALA A 229 -1.20 10.65 -13.78
CA ALA A 229 -0.76 12.01 -13.45
C ALA A 229 -1.86 13.07 -13.60
N ASP A 230 -2.90 12.79 -14.38
CA ASP A 230 -4.05 13.66 -14.57
C ASP A 230 -5.20 13.36 -13.61
N ASP A 231 -4.92 12.54 -12.57
CA ASP A 231 -5.89 12.06 -11.57
C ASP A 231 -7.05 11.24 -12.18
N LYS A 232 -6.78 10.58 -13.30
CA LYS A 232 -7.71 9.69 -13.96
C LYS A 232 -7.51 8.27 -13.48
N GLU A 233 -8.61 7.59 -13.16
CA GLU A 233 -8.60 6.18 -12.78
C GLU A 233 -8.04 5.31 -13.92
N ILE A 234 -7.05 4.48 -13.59
CA ILE A 234 -6.47 3.47 -14.46
C ILE A 234 -7.18 2.14 -14.25
N LYS A 235 -7.20 1.65 -13.01
CA LYS A 235 -7.75 0.34 -12.66
C LYS A 235 -8.09 0.29 -11.17
N THR A 236 -9.07 -0.54 -10.84
CA THR A 236 -9.40 -0.92 -9.46
C THR A 236 -9.22 -2.42 -9.28
N ILE A 237 -8.55 -2.83 -8.20
CA ILE A 237 -8.41 -4.21 -7.75
C ILE A 237 -9.14 -4.36 -6.40
N THR A 238 -9.74 -5.51 -6.16
CA THR A 238 -10.50 -5.77 -4.94
C THR A 238 -10.01 -6.99 -4.21
N MET A 239 -10.21 -7.00 -2.88
CA MET A 239 -10.07 -8.20 -2.05
C MET A 239 -11.21 -8.29 -1.04
N THR A 240 -11.62 -9.50 -0.67
CA THR A 240 -12.48 -9.71 0.49
C THR A 240 -11.62 -9.53 1.74
N PHE A 241 -11.91 -8.50 2.54
CA PHE A 241 -11.13 -8.16 3.73
C PHE A 241 -11.69 -8.80 5.01
N ALA A 242 -13.00 -8.88 5.11
CA ALA A 242 -13.66 -9.53 6.24
C ALA A 242 -14.97 -10.18 5.80
N THR A 243 -15.35 -11.26 6.49
CA THR A 243 -16.66 -11.90 6.35
C THR A 243 -17.32 -11.98 7.72
N PRO A 244 -18.66 -12.22 7.82
CA PRO A 244 -19.31 -12.38 9.11
C PRO A 244 -18.72 -13.49 9.99
N GLU A 245 -18.09 -14.49 9.36
CA GLU A 245 -17.46 -15.62 10.04
C GLU A 245 -15.99 -15.37 10.40
N ALA A 246 -15.33 -14.43 9.69
CA ALA A 246 -13.90 -14.20 9.83
C ALA A 246 -13.52 -12.73 9.52
N VAL A 247 -13.25 -11.96 10.55
CA VAL A 247 -12.66 -10.62 10.41
C VAL A 247 -11.14 -10.74 10.38
N THR A 248 -10.50 -10.07 9.42
CA THR A 248 -9.03 -10.05 9.30
C THR A 248 -8.41 -9.53 10.60
N LYS A 249 -7.47 -10.29 11.15
CA LYS A 249 -6.78 -9.99 12.40
C LYS A 249 -5.26 -10.22 12.33
N GLU A 250 -4.79 -10.58 11.15
CA GLU A 250 -3.39 -10.87 10.84
C GLU A 250 -3.01 -10.13 9.57
N TRP A 251 -1.74 -9.74 9.45
CA TRP A 251 -1.23 -9.10 8.25
C TRP A 251 -1.40 -10.01 7.04
N THR A 252 -2.13 -9.53 6.06
CA THR A 252 -2.48 -10.26 4.85
C THR A 252 -1.89 -9.55 3.64
N LYS A 253 -1.09 -10.27 2.85
CA LYS A 253 -0.53 -9.75 1.62
C LYS A 253 -1.60 -9.57 0.56
N TRP A 254 -1.63 -8.39 -0.04
CA TRP A 254 -2.49 -8.06 -1.17
C TRP A 254 -1.66 -7.72 -2.39
N ASP A 255 -1.77 -8.53 -3.44
CA ASP A 255 -1.09 -8.29 -4.73
C ASP A 255 -1.83 -7.18 -5.48
N LEU A 256 -1.11 -6.11 -5.81
CA LEU A 256 -1.60 -4.95 -6.54
C LEU A 256 -0.92 -4.80 -7.91
N SER A 257 -0.09 -5.76 -8.32
CA SER A 257 0.70 -5.69 -9.56
C SER A 257 -0.14 -5.43 -10.81
N GLU A 258 -1.38 -5.90 -10.82
CA GLU A 258 -2.30 -5.68 -11.93
C GLU A 258 -2.81 -4.24 -12.07
N LEU A 259 -2.55 -3.34 -11.11
CA LEU A 259 -2.80 -1.90 -11.31
C LEU A 259 -1.93 -1.33 -12.43
N GLY A 260 -0.74 -1.95 -12.67
CA GLY A 260 0.26 -1.43 -13.57
C GLY A 260 0.96 -0.18 -12.99
N GLU A 261 1.48 0.66 -13.86
CA GLU A 261 2.11 1.91 -13.46
C GLU A 261 1.08 2.96 -13.08
N ILE A 262 1.19 3.47 -11.84
CA ILE A 262 0.30 4.47 -11.25
C ILE A 262 1.10 5.62 -10.66
N VAL A 263 0.53 6.81 -10.57
CA VAL A 263 1.09 7.97 -9.87
C VAL A 263 0.55 8.07 -8.46
N SER A 264 -0.68 7.62 -8.25
CA SER A 264 -1.27 7.53 -6.90
C SER A 264 -2.17 6.32 -6.73
N LEU A 265 -2.28 5.88 -5.49
CA LEU A 265 -3.13 4.78 -5.01
C LEU A 265 -4.12 5.32 -4.00
N ARG A 266 -5.41 4.99 -4.16
CA ARG A 266 -6.45 5.27 -3.18
C ARG A 266 -7.08 3.98 -2.70
N LEU A 267 -7.30 3.89 -1.39
CA LEU A 267 -8.01 2.77 -0.79
C LEU A 267 -9.46 3.16 -0.48
N ASN A 268 -10.33 2.20 -0.57
CA ASN A 268 -11.73 2.31 -0.15
C ASN A 268 -12.22 0.97 0.40
N GLN A 269 -13.34 0.97 1.08
CA GLN A 269 -14.01 -0.25 1.54
C GLN A 269 -15.52 -0.09 1.42
N ALA A 270 -16.20 -1.21 1.17
CA ALA A 270 -17.65 -1.27 1.04
C ALA A 270 -18.20 -2.60 1.53
N GLY A 271 -19.50 -2.67 1.68
CA GLY A 271 -20.21 -3.85 2.20
C GLY A 271 -20.31 -3.84 3.73
N GLY A 272 -20.14 -4.99 4.35
CA GLY A 272 -20.07 -5.14 5.81
C GLY A 272 -21.37 -4.89 6.55
N ALA A 273 -21.61 -3.66 6.94
CA ALA A 273 -22.79 -3.27 7.71
C ALA A 273 -23.38 -1.95 7.19
N ASP A 274 -24.69 -1.79 7.38
CA ASP A 274 -25.46 -0.63 7.00
C ASP A 274 -26.40 -0.25 8.18
N ASN A 275 -26.40 0.99 8.55
CA ASN A 275 -27.27 1.51 9.64
C ASN A 275 -28.53 2.20 9.11
N GLY A 276 -28.85 2.04 7.83
CA GLY A 276 -29.96 2.69 7.14
C GLY A 276 -29.60 3.98 6.40
N TYR A 277 -28.34 4.40 6.50
CA TYR A 277 -27.76 5.56 5.79
C TYR A 277 -26.61 5.18 4.87
N GLY A 278 -26.33 3.89 4.67
CA GLY A 278 -25.23 3.36 3.87
C GLY A 278 -24.17 2.66 4.70
N TYR A 279 -22.95 2.61 4.16
CA TYR A 279 -21.82 1.97 4.83
C TYR A 279 -21.55 2.60 6.20
N SER A 280 -21.54 1.79 7.26
CA SER A 280 -21.50 2.27 8.64
C SER A 280 -20.33 1.77 9.48
N LEU A 281 -19.53 0.79 8.97
CA LEU A 281 -18.32 0.36 9.66
C LEU A 281 -17.24 1.45 9.62
N PRO A 282 -16.29 1.46 10.56
CA PRO A 282 -15.15 2.36 10.48
C PRO A 282 -14.37 2.16 9.17
N ALA A 283 -14.20 3.22 8.39
CA ALA A 283 -13.36 3.22 7.19
C ALA A 283 -11.90 3.47 7.58
N TYR A 284 -11.33 2.54 8.33
CA TYR A 284 -9.99 2.62 8.90
C TYR A 284 -9.09 1.57 8.28
N TYR A 285 -7.81 1.91 8.13
CA TYR A 285 -6.85 1.12 7.39
C TYR A 285 -5.55 1.01 8.16
N ALA A 286 -4.98 -0.19 8.16
CA ALA A 286 -3.59 -0.43 8.51
C ALA A 286 -2.89 -1.10 7.33
N VAL A 287 -1.73 -0.56 6.92
CA VAL A 287 -0.95 -1.00 5.76
C VAL A 287 0.52 -1.07 6.13
N ASP A 288 1.22 -2.08 5.65
CA ASP A 288 2.65 -2.25 5.85
C ASP A 288 3.31 -2.93 4.65
N ASP A 289 4.65 -3.00 4.66
CA ASP A 289 5.45 -3.69 3.64
C ASP A 289 5.02 -3.35 2.21
N ILE A 290 5.05 -2.05 1.86
CA ILE A 290 4.67 -1.59 0.52
C ILE A 290 5.81 -1.86 -0.46
N THR A 291 5.62 -2.82 -1.36
CA THR A 291 6.61 -3.13 -2.40
C THR A 291 6.34 -2.33 -3.67
N VAL A 292 7.33 -1.56 -4.10
CA VAL A 292 7.28 -0.69 -5.28
C VAL A 292 8.36 -1.11 -6.28
N GLU A 293 7.99 -1.12 -7.56
CA GLU A 293 8.91 -1.32 -8.71
C GLU A 293 8.89 -0.11 -9.63
N TRP A 294 10.06 0.26 -10.20
CA TRP A 294 10.22 1.37 -11.18
C TRP A 294 11.40 1.17 -12.10
#